data_c23ccc787f81a28d5f04270d6e43db89
#
_entry.id   c23ccc787f81a28d5f04270d6e43db89
#
_cell.length_a   1.000
_cell.length_b   1.000
_cell.length_c   1.000
_cell.angle_alpha   90.00
_cell.angle_beta   90.00
_cell.angle_gamma   90.00
#
_symmetry.space_group_name_H-M   'P 1'
#
loop_
_entity.id
_entity.type
_entity.pdbx_description
1 polymer ?
#
loop_
_entity_poly.entity_id
_entity_poly.type
_entity_poly.pdbx_seq_one_letter_code
_entity_poly.pdbx_strand_id
1 'polypeptide(L)'
;IVFQIPVKIYLAPENWNSQTCRIVKHKSKRLFNMVLQEQLLSLEKKLTVLEVSGQLANMSTREVKQYLVASQTVSCSARGDLIDYYEQYIDRIANASTRGTHEHTLKKILAYDKGKLSFRDVDKAWLLGFERFLFSQHLDAKGRAIPGVRRLTPNGVNLHLRNLRTLFNDAVTYGVAEANWYPFKKFEMPSEEPVKLALPVKDLRIIRDFPAEEFCQRYLDVFMLSFYLIGINIGDLLLLRPTDMVGGRIEFSRQKTKKRYSIKVEPEAQEIINRWRGKKYLLCFMDERADYRSFLKMMNKHLKEFGRVEVDKARWGKKTKTGLYPFLRSYYARDTWAT
;
A
#
# COMPACT_ATOMS: atom_id res chain seq x y z
N ILE A 1 -2.16 45.75 7.85
CA ILE A 1 -2.71 44.74 6.92
C ILE A 1 -2.29 43.41 7.48
N VAL A 2 -3.26 42.51 7.77
CA VAL A 2 -3.01 41.17 8.31
C VAL A 2 -3.38 40.13 7.27
N PHE A 3 -2.49 39.22 6.98
CA PHE A 3 -2.78 38.06 6.15
C PHE A 3 -2.15 36.78 6.75
N GLN A 4 -2.73 35.65 6.46
CA GLN A 4 -2.29 34.35 7.00
C GLN A 4 -1.51 33.58 5.95
N ILE A 5 -0.38 32.99 6.36
CA ILE A 5 0.40 32.03 5.57
C ILE A 5 0.26 30.66 6.25
N PRO A 6 -0.30 29.64 5.56
CA PRO A 6 -0.47 28.32 6.13
C PRO A 6 0.88 27.61 6.29
N VAL A 7 1.18 27.18 7.50
CA VAL A 7 2.45 26.49 7.86
C VAL A 7 2.35 24.98 7.68
N LYS A 8 1.16 24.44 7.43
CA LYS A 8 0.88 23.00 7.18
C LYS A 8 1.31 22.04 8.31
N ILE A 9 1.37 22.52 9.54
CA ILE A 9 1.49 21.71 10.75
C ILE A 9 0.09 21.56 11.33
N TYR A 10 -0.43 20.34 11.37
CA TYR A 10 -1.76 20.05 11.91
C TYR A 10 -1.62 19.55 13.35
N LEU A 11 -2.24 20.26 14.28
CA LEU A 11 -2.17 19.99 15.71
C LEU A 11 -3.56 20.03 16.33
N ALA A 12 -3.78 19.25 17.39
CA ALA A 12 -4.92 19.45 18.26
C ALA A 12 -4.78 20.80 18.98
N PRO A 13 -5.89 21.56 19.20
CA PRO A 13 -5.83 22.90 19.81
C PRO A 13 -5.08 22.94 21.14
N GLU A 14 -5.16 21.91 21.95
CA GLU A 14 -4.47 21.76 23.24
C GLU A 14 -2.94 21.69 23.15
N ASN A 15 -2.42 21.41 21.96
CA ASN A 15 -0.97 21.33 21.72
C ASN A 15 -0.34 22.68 21.38
N TRP A 16 -1.15 23.73 21.17
CA TRP A 16 -0.70 25.06 20.83
C TRP A 16 -0.86 26.02 22.00
N ASN A 17 0.18 26.77 22.32
CA ASN A 17 0.12 27.86 23.29
C ASN A 17 0.13 29.21 22.55
N SER A 18 -1.01 29.92 22.58
CA SER A 18 -1.21 31.18 21.86
C SER A 18 -0.40 32.34 22.45
N GLN A 19 -0.06 32.32 23.75
CA GLN A 19 0.73 33.38 24.39
C GLN A 19 2.20 33.29 23.99
N THR A 20 2.76 32.09 23.93
CA THR A 20 4.16 31.87 23.56
C THR A 20 4.35 31.57 22.06
N CYS A 21 3.26 31.43 21.30
CA CYS A 21 3.27 31.00 19.89
C CYS A 21 4.09 29.72 19.65
N ARG A 22 3.96 28.75 20.55
CA ARG A 22 4.73 27.51 20.52
C ARG A 22 3.87 26.27 20.72
N ILE A 23 4.35 25.18 20.18
CA ILE A 23 3.80 23.84 20.39
C ILE A 23 4.33 23.30 21.72
N VAL A 24 3.44 22.98 22.67
CA VAL A 24 3.80 22.62 24.05
C VAL A 24 3.57 21.15 24.40
N LYS A 25 2.47 20.53 23.94
CA LYS A 25 2.05 19.17 24.34
C LYS A 25 2.12 18.16 23.19
N HIS A 26 3.18 18.18 22.37
CA HIS A 26 3.30 17.24 21.25
C HIS A 26 4.61 16.44 21.35
N LYS A 27 4.57 15.15 20.94
CA LYS A 27 5.73 14.24 20.98
C LYS A 27 6.94 14.81 20.22
N SER A 28 6.70 15.48 19.10
CA SER A 28 7.71 16.14 18.26
C SER A 28 7.75 17.65 18.43
N LYS A 29 7.36 18.19 19.59
CA LYS A 29 7.27 19.64 19.86
C LYS A 29 8.56 20.39 19.52
N ARG A 30 9.72 19.81 19.83
CA ARG A 30 11.02 20.44 19.57
C ARG A 30 11.27 20.61 18.07
N LEU A 31 11.02 19.59 17.30
CA LEU A 31 11.19 19.59 15.83
C LEU A 31 10.23 20.60 15.19
N PHE A 32 8.95 20.53 15.54
CA PHE A 32 7.95 21.45 14.97
C PHE A 32 8.19 22.91 15.33
N ASN A 33 8.63 23.19 16.57
CA ASN A 33 9.00 24.56 16.95
C ASN A 33 10.25 25.04 16.21
N MET A 34 11.22 24.17 15.90
CA MET A 34 12.36 24.52 15.04
C MET A 34 11.90 24.87 13.63
N VAL A 35 11.04 24.06 13.02
CA VAL A 35 10.49 24.30 11.67
C VAL A 35 9.72 25.61 11.63
N LEU A 36 8.88 25.91 12.66
CA LEU A 36 8.16 27.18 12.75
C LEU A 36 9.11 28.37 12.85
N GLN A 37 10.16 28.25 13.64
CA GLN A 37 11.14 29.32 13.84
C GLN A 37 11.98 29.57 12.58
N GLU A 38 12.37 28.52 11.87
CA GLU A 38 13.09 28.61 10.59
C GLU A 38 12.23 29.25 9.49
N GLN A 39 10.94 28.88 9.41
CA GLN A 39 10.00 29.49 8.47
C GLN A 39 9.78 30.97 8.78
N LEU A 40 9.61 31.35 10.05
CA LEU A 40 9.46 32.74 10.48
C LEU A 40 10.69 33.53 10.05
N LEU A 41 11.88 33.08 10.39
CA LEU A 41 13.15 33.73 10.02
C LEU A 41 13.30 33.89 8.49
N SER A 42 12.89 32.88 7.72
CA SER A 42 12.91 32.95 6.25
C SER A 42 11.96 34.02 5.70
N LEU A 43 10.77 34.17 6.30
CA LEU A 43 9.79 35.18 5.92
C LEU A 43 10.26 36.59 6.31
N GLU A 44 10.85 36.75 7.50
CA GLU A 44 11.44 38.00 7.96
C GLU A 44 12.56 38.47 7.04
N LYS A 45 13.49 37.59 6.67
CA LYS A 45 14.57 37.91 5.70
C LYS A 45 14.01 38.40 4.36
N LYS A 46 12.96 37.80 3.84
CA LYS A 46 12.34 38.22 2.58
C LYS A 46 11.67 39.59 2.68
N LEU A 47 10.95 39.81 3.77
CA LEU A 47 10.35 41.12 4.04
C LEU A 47 11.44 42.19 4.13
N THR A 48 12.52 41.94 4.85
CA THR A 48 13.66 42.86 4.94
C THR A 48 14.27 43.16 3.57
N VAL A 49 14.39 42.15 2.68
CA VAL A 49 14.88 42.40 1.31
C VAL A 49 13.93 43.31 0.52
N LEU A 50 12.62 43.10 0.60
CA LEU A 50 11.63 43.95 -0.06
C LEU A 50 11.62 45.36 0.50
N GLU A 51 11.82 45.51 1.81
CA GLU A 51 11.85 46.77 2.49
C GLU A 51 13.11 47.59 2.14
N VAL A 52 14.28 46.96 2.21
CA VAL A 52 15.57 47.55 1.83
C VAL A 52 15.63 47.91 0.34
N SER A 53 15.02 47.12 -0.53
CA SER A 53 14.92 47.42 -1.97
C SER A 53 13.87 48.48 -2.33
N GLY A 54 13.09 48.96 -1.38
CA GLY A 54 12.01 49.94 -1.58
C GLY A 54 10.80 49.39 -2.37
N GLN A 55 10.80 48.11 -2.69
CA GLN A 55 9.73 47.46 -3.45
C GLN A 55 8.46 47.29 -2.66
N LEU A 56 8.57 47.11 -1.34
CA LEU A 56 7.43 46.91 -0.45
C LEU A 56 6.39 48.03 -0.51
N ALA A 57 6.83 49.28 -0.69
CA ALA A 57 5.94 50.43 -0.79
C ALA A 57 5.04 50.43 -2.02
N ASN A 58 5.46 49.75 -3.09
CA ASN A 58 4.75 49.69 -4.38
C ASN A 58 3.96 48.37 -4.61
N MET A 59 4.00 47.43 -3.65
CA MET A 59 3.32 46.14 -3.75
C MET A 59 1.99 46.15 -3.00
N SER A 60 0.98 45.56 -3.63
CA SER A 60 -0.28 45.25 -2.96
C SER A 60 -0.09 44.10 -1.97
N THR A 61 -0.97 44.03 -0.97
CA THR A 61 -0.97 42.93 0.03
C THR A 61 -0.98 41.54 -0.62
N ARG A 62 -1.66 41.40 -1.76
CA ARG A 62 -1.76 40.17 -2.51
C ARG A 62 -0.42 39.79 -3.15
N GLU A 63 0.30 40.75 -3.71
CA GLU A 63 1.62 40.57 -4.31
C GLU A 63 2.67 40.23 -3.25
N VAL A 64 2.65 40.91 -2.11
CA VAL A 64 3.53 40.60 -0.96
C VAL A 64 3.29 39.17 -0.49
N LYS A 65 2.01 38.77 -0.34
CA LYS A 65 1.67 37.38 0.04
C LYS A 65 2.17 36.37 -1.01
N GLN A 66 1.98 36.63 -2.30
CA GLN A 66 2.47 35.77 -3.37
C GLN A 66 3.99 35.66 -3.35
N TYR A 67 4.72 36.76 -3.16
CA TYR A 67 6.17 36.77 -3.07
C TYR A 67 6.69 35.95 -1.86
N LEU A 68 6.07 36.12 -0.70
CA LEU A 68 6.45 35.37 0.50
C LEU A 68 6.17 33.87 0.40
N VAL A 69 5.09 33.50 -0.28
CA VAL A 69 4.69 32.09 -0.47
C VAL A 69 5.47 31.43 -1.61
N ALA A 70 5.76 32.15 -2.70
CA ALA A 70 6.40 31.60 -3.91
C ALA A 70 7.84 31.10 -3.73
N SER A 71 8.49 31.46 -2.63
CA SER A 71 9.91 31.13 -2.40
C SER A 71 10.15 30.24 -1.18
N GLN A 72 9.20 29.43 -0.77
CA GLN A 72 9.49 28.36 0.20
C GLN A 72 10.20 27.18 -0.51
N THR A 73 11.36 27.45 -1.10
CA THR A 73 12.29 26.39 -1.47
C THR A 73 12.92 25.84 -0.20
N VAL A 74 12.55 24.65 0.14
CA VAL A 74 13.20 23.84 1.17
C VAL A 74 14.70 23.81 0.86
N SER A 75 15.54 24.12 1.84
CA SER A 75 16.98 23.99 1.74
C SER A 75 17.34 22.57 1.31
N CYS A 76 18.01 22.41 0.17
CA CYS A 76 18.47 21.11 -0.32
C CYS A 76 19.31 20.41 0.74
N SER A 77 18.83 19.28 1.24
CA SER A 77 19.63 18.39 2.05
C SER A 77 20.70 17.71 1.19
N ALA A 78 21.78 17.25 1.81
CA ALA A 78 22.90 16.58 1.13
C ALA A 78 22.50 15.28 0.39
N ARG A 79 21.28 14.77 0.58
CA ARG A 79 20.74 13.54 -0.03
C ARG A 79 19.85 13.76 -1.27
N GLY A 80 19.48 15.00 -1.57
CA GLY A 80 18.47 15.31 -2.60
C GLY A 80 17.08 15.46 -2.00
N ASP A 81 16.34 16.44 -2.47
CA ASP A 81 15.05 16.84 -1.93
C ASP A 81 13.93 15.79 -2.12
N LEU A 82 13.99 14.98 -3.20
CA LEU A 82 13.01 13.93 -3.46
C LEU A 82 13.09 12.79 -2.42
N ILE A 83 14.28 12.32 -2.09
CA ILE A 83 14.46 11.19 -1.17
C ILE A 83 14.01 11.58 0.24
N ASP A 84 14.47 12.71 0.75
CA ASP A 84 14.10 13.19 2.07
C ASP A 84 12.58 13.47 2.18
N TYR A 85 12.00 14.03 1.11
CA TYR A 85 10.56 14.24 1.06
C TYR A 85 9.78 12.92 0.99
N TYR A 86 10.30 11.90 0.28
CA TYR A 86 9.66 10.60 0.19
C TYR A 86 9.64 9.88 1.55
N GLU A 87 10.72 9.94 2.32
CA GLU A 87 10.77 9.40 3.69
C GLU A 87 9.70 10.05 4.57
N GLN A 88 9.61 11.38 4.56
CA GLN A 88 8.58 12.12 5.29
C GLN A 88 7.16 11.79 4.81
N TYR A 89 6.98 11.60 3.50
CA TYR A 89 5.69 11.20 2.93
C TYR A 89 5.26 9.82 3.42
N ILE A 90 6.18 8.84 3.45
CA ILE A 90 5.94 7.49 3.94
C ILE A 90 5.50 7.50 5.41
N ASP A 91 6.13 8.32 6.25
CA ASP A 91 5.78 8.43 7.68
C ASP A 91 4.35 8.95 7.91
N ARG A 92 3.84 9.78 6.99
CA ARG A 92 2.46 10.29 7.04
C ARG A 92 1.40 9.26 6.63
N ILE A 93 1.79 8.15 6.00
CA ILE A 93 0.84 7.12 5.53
C ILE A 93 0.33 6.30 6.72
N ALA A 94 -0.94 6.45 7.06
CA ALA A 94 -1.57 5.71 8.15
C ALA A 94 -1.76 4.21 7.85
N ASN A 95 -2.09 3.87 6.58
CA ASN A 95 -2.34 2.48 6.19
C ASN A 95 -1.04 1.71 6.02
N ALA A 96 -0.78 0.70 6.88
CA ALA A 96 0.44 -0.09 6.88
C ALA A 96 0.73 -0.81 5.55
N SER A 97 -0.31 -1.28 4.83
CA SER A 97 -0.13 -1.94 3.52
C SER A 97 0.31 -0.94 2.46
N THR A 98 -0.30 0.25 2.42
CA THR A 98 0.08 1.33 1.51
C THR A 98 1.47 1.82 1.84
N ARG A 99 1.79 2.04 3.12
CA ARG A 99 3.13 2.40 3.60
C ARG A 99 4.18 1.41 3.08
N GLY A 100 3.98 0.10 3.29
CA GLY A 100 4.91 -0.93 2.82
C GLY A 100 5.15 -0.93 1.30
N THR A 101 4.14 -0.59 0.48
CA THR A 101 4.35 -0.46 -0.98
C THR A 101 5.21 0.75 -1.33
N HIS A 102 5.04 1.87 -0.62
CA HIS A 102 5.87 3.07 -0.80
C HIS A 102 7.31 2.86 -0.32
N GLU A 103 7.52 2.22 0.84
CA GLU A 103 8.85 1.81 1.32
C GLU A 103 9.57 0.91 0.30
N HIS A 104 8.84 -0.02 -0.31
CA HIS A 104 9.39 -0.90 -1.35
C HIS A 104 9.78 -0.11 -2.60
N THR A 105 8.99 0.89 -2.97
CA THR A 105 9.28 1.77 -4.10
C THR A 105 10.50 2.64 -3.81
N LEU A 106 10.62 3.21 -2.62
CA LEU A 106 11.80 3.99 -2.21
C LEU A 106 13.07 3.14 -2.28
N LYS A 107 13.04 1.89 -1.77
CA LYS A 107 14.17 0.96 -1.90
C LYS A 107 14.59 0.70 -3.34
N LYS A 108 13.62 0.62 -4.27
CA LYS A 108 13.92 0.45 -5.71
C LYS A 108 14.54 1.71 -6.32
N ILE A 109 14.06 2.89 -5.94
CA ILE A 109 14.63 4.17 -6.38
C ILE A 109 16.09 4.30 -5.89
N LEU A 110 16.34 4.05 -4.60
CA LEU A 110 17.69 4.08 -4.03
C LEU A 110 18.65 3.07 -4.66
N ALA A 111 18.14 1.90 -5.08
CA ALA A 111 18.93 0.91 -5.80
C ALA A 111 19.26 1.35 -7.24
N TYR A 112 18.40 2.15 -7.87
CA TYR A 112 18.61 2.68 -9.22
C TYR A 112 19.52 3.90 -9.22
N ASP A 113 19.27 4.88 -8.35
CA ASP A 113 19.91 6.21 -8.39
C ASP A 113 20.89 6.48 -7.22
N LYS A 114 21.30 5.47 -6.47
CA LYS A 114 22.33 5.54 -5.42
C LYS A 114 22.21 6.71 -4.42
N GLY A 115 21.02 7.29 -4.28
CA GLY A 115 20.67 8.14 -3.14
C GLY A 115 20.87 9.65 -3.27
N LYS A 116 21.08 10.17 -4.46
CA LYS A 116 21.14 11.62 -4.71
C LYS A 116 20.17 12.03 -5.80
N LEU A 117 18.87 12.04 -5.49
CA LEU A 117 17.84 12.32 -6.47
C LEU A 117 17.02 13.53 -6.04
N SER A 118 16.96 14.56 -6.87
CA SER A 118 16.06 15.68 -6.68
C SER A 118 14.81 15.56 -7.58
N PHE A 119 13.76 16.33 -7.29
CA PHE A 119 12.57 16.37 -8.13
C PHE A 119 12.86 16.84 -9.57
N ARG A 120 13.89 17.67 -9.75
CA ARG A 120 14.34 18.15 -11.08
C ARG A 120 15.00 17.07 -11.91
N ASP A 121 15.68 16.12 -11.27
CA ASP A 121 16.42 15.06 -11.95
C ASP A 121 15.50 13.99 -12.54
N VAL A 122 14.27 13.90 -12.05
CA VAL A 122 13.27 12.93 -12.51
C VAL A 122 12.53 13.49 -13.71
N ASP A 123 13.12 13.33 -14.88
CA ASP A 123 12.49 13.64 -16.16
C ASP A 123 11.90 12.38 -16.83
N LYS A 124 11.40 12.53 -18.07
CA LYS A 124 10.87 11.40 -18.84
C LYS A 124 11.94 10.35 -19.15
N ALA A 125 13.19 10.77 -19.40
CA ALA A 125 14.29 9.86 -19.70
C ALA A 125 14.66 9.03 -18.45
N TRP A 126 14.69 9.67 -17.30
CA TRP A 126 14.87 8.99 -16.00
C TRP A 126 13.76 7.96 -15.74
N LEU A 127 12.48 8.32 -15.97
CA LEU A 127 11.35 7.40 -15.81
C LEU A 127 11.46 6.17 -16.71
N LEU A 128 11.85 6.34 -17.97
CA LEU A 128 12.07 5.22 -18.90
C LEU A 128 13.27 4.34 -18.45
N GLY A 129 14.32 4.95 -17.94
CA GLY A 129 15.45 4.21 -17.36
C GLY A 129 15.05 3.41 -16.12
N PHE A 130 14.31 4.02 -15.21
CA PHE A 130 13.79 3.37 -14.02
C PHE A 130 12.82 2.22 -14.34
N GLU A 131 11.94 2.40 -15.33
CA GLU A 131 11.06 1.34 -15.82
C GLU A 131 11.87 0.12 -16.33
N ARG A 132 12.88 0.35 -17.18
CA ARG A 132 13.76 -0.71 -17.67
C ARG A 132 14.49 -1.41 -16.53
N PHE A 133 15.01 -0.63 -15.58
CA PHE A 133 15.63 -1.17 -14.37
C PHE A 133 14.67 -2.08 -13.59
N LEU A 134 13.41 -1.67 -13.38
CA LEU A 134 12.43 -2.48 -12.70
C LEU A 134 12.15 -3.80 -13.43
N PHE A 135 12.07 -3.79 -14.75
CA PHE A 135 11.91 -5.01 -15.54
C PHE A 135 13.14 -5.93 -15.50
N SER A 136 14.35 -5.39 -15.34
CA SER A 136 15.60 -6.15 -15.33
C SER A 136 16.01 -6.70 -13.95
N GLN A 137 15.30 -6.40 -12.90
CA GLN A 137 15.60 -6.78 -11.50
C GLN A 137 15.78 -8.29 -11.27
N HIS A 138 15.31 -9.13 -12.18
CA HIS A 138 15.46 -10.58 -12.13
C HIS A 138 16.74 -11.08 -12.83
N LEU A 139 17.55 -10.18 -13.38
CA LEU A 139 18.78 -10.49 -14.10
C LEU A 139 20.01 -10.07 -13.28
N ASP A 140 21.09 -10.84 -13.37
CA ASP A 140 22.39 -10.45 -12.83
C ASP A 140 23.12 -9.46 -13.78
N ALA A 141 24.30 -8.99 -13.40
CA ALA A 141 25.11 -8.08 -14.21
C ALA A 141 25.53 -8.66 -15.59
N LYS A 142 25.43 -9.97 -15.76
CA LYS A 142 25.73 -10.67 -17.02
C LYS A 142 24.45 -11.00 -17.80
N GLY A 143 23.27 -10.48 -17.37
CA GLY A 143 21.98 -10.72 -18.01
C GLY A 143 21.39 -12.11 -17.78
N ARG A 144 21.89 -12.89 -16.82
CA ARG A 144 21.38 -14.21 -16.48
C ARG A 144 20.33 -14.13 -15.39
N ALA A 145 19.30 -14.98 -15.46
CA ALA A 145 18.24 -15.01 -14.47
C ALA A 145 18.78 -15.39 -13.07
N ILE A 146 18.45 -14.58 -12.08
CA ILE A 146 18.80 -14.83 -10.68
C ILE A 146 17.84 -15.88 -10.12
N PRO A 147 18.35 -17.02 -9.61
CA PRO A 147 17.50 -18.06 -9.06
C PRO A 147 16.55 -17.55 -7.97
N GLY A 148 15.27 -17.85 -8.08
CA GLY A 148 14.25 -17.43 -7.11
C GLY A 148 13.74 -16.00 -7.24
N VAL A 149 14.35 -15.17 -8.10
CA VAL A 149 13.86 -13.81 -8.39
C VAL A 149 12.98 -13.83 -9.63
N ARG A 150 11.72 -13.43 -9.46
CA ARG A 150 10.76 -13.35 -10.57
C ARG A 150 10.83 -11.99 -11.25
N ARG A 151 10.67 -11.97 -12.57
CA ARG A 151 10.45 -10.76 -13.34
C ARG A 151 9.18 -10.06 -12.85
N LEU A 152 9.24 -8.74 -12.69
CA LEU A 152 8.04 -7.95 -12.44
C LEU A 152 7.11 -7.97 -13.66
N THR A 153 5.82 -8.11 -13.42
CA THR A 153 4.80 -7.92 -14.47
C THR A 153 4.65 -6.43 -14.79
N PRO A 154 4.07 -6.06 -15.95
CA PRO A 154 3.76 -4.66 -16.27
C PRO A 154 2.98 -3.97 -15.14
N ASN A 155 1.98 -4.64 -14.56
CA ASN A 155 1.22 -4.10 -13.42
C ASN A 155 2.07 -3.95 -12.15
N GLY A 156 3.08 -4.81 -11.95
CA GLY A 156 4.05 -4.70 -10.84
C GLY A 156 4.96 -3.47 -11.01
N VAL A 157 5.44 -3.21 -12.21
CA VAL A 157 6.22 -2.01 -12.56
C VAL A 157 5.34 -0.75 -12.42
N ASN A 158 4.11 -0.81 -12.93
CA ASN A 158 3.14 0.28 -12.82
C ASN A 158 2.88 0.69 -11.36
N LEU A 159 2.84 -0.28 -10.41
CA LEU A 159 2.68 0.03 -8.99
C LEU A 159 3.76 1.01 -8.50
N HIS A 160 5.03 0.76 -8.82
CA HIS A 160 6.13 1.63 -8.42
C HIS A 160 6.07 3.01 -9.08
N LEU A 161 5.76 3.05 -10.38
CA LEU A 161 5.59 4.31 -11.12
C LEU A 161 4.40 5.12 -10.59
N ARG A 162 3.29 4.49 -10.25
CA ARG A 162 2.13 5.14 -9.63
C ARG A 162 2.44 5.69 -8.23
N ASN A 163 3.21 4.96 -7.43
CA ASN A 163 3.65 5.45 -6.13
C ASN A 163 4.51 6.71 -6.29
N LEU A 164 5.46 6.70 -7.23
CA LEU A 164 6.28 7.88 -7.53
C LEU A 164 5.43 9.05 -8.07
N ARG A 165 4.45 8.77 -8.95
CA ARG A 165 3.51 9.79 -9.42
C ARG A 165 2.69 10.40 -8.27
N THR A 166 2.26 9.58 -7.32
CA THR A 166 1.51 10.06 -6.15
C THR A 166 2.38 10.97 -5.28
N LEU A 167 3.67 10.63 -5.10
CA LEU A 167 4.64 11.47 -4.42
C LEU A 167 4.81 12.83 -5.12
N PHE A 168 4.96 12.85 -6.45
CA PHE A 168 5.06 14.10 -7.22
C PHE A 168 3.83 14.96 -7.08
N ASN A 169 2.62 14.36 -7.16
CA ASN A 169 1.37 15.08 -6.97
C ASN A 169 1.29 15.71 -5.58
N ASP A 170 1.70 14.98 -4.55
CA ASP A 170 1.75 15.48 -3.18
C ASP A 170 2.78 16.63 -3.06
N ALA A 171 3.99 16.45 -3.59
CA ALA A 171 5.04 17.47 -3.55
C ALA A 171 4.64 18.77 -4.29
N VAL A 172 3.99 18.65 -5.46
CA VAL A 172 3.47 19.83 -6.19
C VAL A 172 2.34 20.49 -5.42
N THR A 173 1.42 19.72 -4.83
CA THR A 173 0.32 20.26 -4.02
C THR A 173 0.84 21.03 -2.82
N TYR A 174 1.94 20.57 -2.21
CA TYR A 174 2.56 21.22 -1.05
C TYR A 174 3.64 22.24 -1.42
N GLY A 175 3.87 22.51 -2.70
CA GLY A 175 4.84 23.51 -3.16
C GLY A 175 6.31 23.13 -2.93
N VAL A 176 6.60 21.86 -2.73
CA VAL A 176 7.97 21.30 -2.61
C VAL A 176 8.59 21.09 -3.98
N ALA A 177 7.79 20.67 -4.96
CA ALA A 177 8.17 20.57 -6.35
C ALA A 177 7.38 21.56 -7.21
N GLU A 178 8.03 22.11 -8.23
CA GLU A 178 7.35 22.99 -9.20
C GLU A 178 6.53 22.14 -10.17
N ALA A 179 5.36 22.68 -10.59
CA ALA A 179 4.47 21.96 -11.53
C ALA A 179 5.10 21.72 -12.92
N ASN A 180 6.09 22.52 -13.32
CA ASN A 180 6.83 22.35 -14.56
C ASN A 180 7.85 21.18 -14.52
N TRP A 181 8.23 20.72 -13.31
CA TRP A 181 9.09 19.53 -13.15
C TRP A 181 8.32 18.21 -13.20
N TYR A 182 6.99 18.26 -13.35
CA TYR A 182 6.13 17.07 -13.34
C TYR A 182 6.38 16.16 -14.56
N PRO A 183 7.00 14.98 -14.40
CA PRO A 183 7.49 14.19 -15.54
C PRO A 183 6.41 13.29 -16.16
N PHE A 184 5.27 13.10 -15.49
CA PHE A 184 4.24 12.13 -15.91
C PHE A 184 3.23 12.66 -16.93
N LYS A 185 3.30 13.93 -17.34
CA LYS A 185 2.29 14.56 -18.23
C LYS A 185 2.13 13.83 -19.57
N LYS A 186 3.23 13.29 -20.12
CA LYS A 186 3.27 12.56 -21.39
C LYS A 186 3.94 11.19 -21.24
N PHE A 187 3.89 10.61 -20.03
CA PHE A 187 4.47 9.31 -19.75
C PHE A 187 3.37 8.25 -19.72
N GLU A 188 3.49 7.26 -20.60
CA GLU A 188 2.60 6.11 -20.63
C GLU A 188 3.10 5.05 -19.66
N MET A 189 2.25 4.71 -18.70
CA MET A 189 2.58 3.68 -17.72
C MET A 189 2.32 2.29 -18.28
N PRO A 190 3.22 1.34 -18.08
CA PRO A 190 3.00 -0.03 -18.52
C PRO A 190 1.77 -0.62 -17.82
N SER A 191 0.91 -1.27 -18.57
CA SER A 191 -0.26 -1.95 -18.04
C SER A 191 -0.52 -3.24 -18.80
N GLU A 192 -1.10 -4.21 -18.12
CA GLU A 192 -1.51 -5.49 -18.66
C GLU A 192 -2.89 -5.82 -18.11
N GLU A 193 -3.80 -6.28 -18.96
CA GLU A 193 -5.10 -6.71 -18.48
C GLU A 193 -4.95 -7.90 -17.51
N PRO A 194 -5.55 -7.82 -16.32
CA PRO A 194 -5.47 -8.92 -15.37
C PRO A 194 -6.22 -10.14 -15.91
N VAL A 195 -5.54 -11.28 -15.95
CA VAL A 195 -6.18 -12.55 -16.29
C VAL A 195 -7.22 -12.87 -15.21
N LYS A 196 -8.46 -13.08 -15.62
CA LYS A 196 -9.53 -13.56 -14.72
C LYS A 196 -9.23 -14.97 -14.28
N LEU A 197 -9.21 -15.20 -12.98
CA LEU A 197 -8.82 -16.47 -12.36
C LEU A 197 -10.07 -17.29 -11.99
N ALA A 198 -10.99 -17.47 -12.94
CA ALA A 198 -12.19 -18.27 -12.71
C ALA A 198 -11.91 -19.78 -12.88
N LEU A 199 -12.52 -20.59 -12.01
CA LEU A 199 -12.53 -22.05 -12.11
C LEU A 199 -13.82 -22.50 -12.79
N PRO A 200 -13.75 -23.50 -13.67
CA PRO A 200 -14.95 -24.21 -14.13
C PRO A 200 -15.71 -24.85 -12.94
N VAL A 201 -17.03 -24.91 -13.02
CA VAL A 201 -17.86 -25.54 -11.98
C VAL A 201 -17.43 -26.99 -11.68
N LYS A 202 -16.98 -27.71 -12.69
CA LYS A 202 -16.41 -29.05 -12.55
C LYS A 202 -15.24 -29.07 -11.55
N ASP A 203 -14.31 -28.16 -11.71
CA ASP A 203 -13.11 -28.10 -10.86
C ASP A 203 -13.46 -27.63 -9.44
N LEU A 204 -14.42 -26.72 -9.32
CA LEU A 204 -14.93 -26.27 -8.03
C LEU A 204 -15.56 -27.42 -7.23
N ARG A 205 -16.32 -28.33 -7.91
CA ARG A 205 -16.87 -29.54 -7.28
C ARG A 205 -15.76 -30.50 -6.84
N ILE A 206 -14.73 -30.70 -7.65
CA ILE A 206 -13.58 -31.52 -7.27
C ILE A 206 -12.89 -30.96 -6.03
N ILE A 207 -12.74 -29.62 -5.93
CA ILE A 207 -12.14 -28.95 -4.77
C ILE A 207 -13.02 -29.13 -3.54
N ARG A 208 -14.34 -28.96 -3.66
CA ARG A 208 -15.31 -29.14 -2.58
C ARG A 208 -15.27 -30.55 -2.00
N ASP A 209 -15.28 -31.55 -2.87
CA ASP A 209 -15.45 -32.97 -2.51
C ASP A 209 -14.10 -33.67 -2.26
N PHE A 210 -12.98 -32.93 -2.34
CA PHE A 210 -11.65 -33.49 -2.17
C PHE A 210 -11.44 -33.97 -0.72
N PRO A 211 -11.11 -35.26 -0.50
CA PRO A 211 -10.83 -35.80 0.82
C PRO A 211 -9.46 -35.30 1.32
N ALA A 212 -9.45 -34.13 1.92
CA ALA A 212 -8.23 -33.54 2.45
C ALA A 212 -7.84 -34.16 3.78
N GLU A 213 -6.54 -34.19 4.08
CA GLU A 213 -6.05 -34.45 5.43
C GLU A 213 -6.66 -33.41 6.40
N GLU A 214 -7.02 -33.83 7.62
CA GLU A 214 -7.69 -32.96 8.61
C GLU A 214 -7.00 -31.58 8.78
N PHE A 215 -5.67 -31.60 8.77
CA PHE A 215 -4.86 -30.38 8.82
C PHE A 215 -5.08 -29.44 7.61
N CYS A 216 -5.33 -29.97 6.41
CA CYS A 216 -5.52 -29.21 5.18
C CYS A 216 -6.98 -28.80 4.98
N GLN A 217 -7.94 -29.54 5.57
CA GLN A 217 -9.38 -29.32 5.40
C GLN A 217 -9.78 -27.88 5.70
N ARG A 218 -9.23 -27.27 6.75
CA ARG A 218 -9.50 -25.87 7.11
C ARG A 218 -9.25 -24.88 5.99
N TYR A 219 -8.27 -25.12 5.13
CA TYR A 219 -7.92 -24.22 4.03
C TYR A 219 -8.87 -24.37 2.84
N LEU A 220 -9.29 -25.62 2.55
CA LEU A 220 -10.32 -25.89 1.54
C LEU A 220 -11.67 -25.35 2.00
N ASP A 221 -12.05 -25.57 3.25
CA ASP A 221 -13.29 -25.05 3.82
C ASP A 221 -13.34 -23.51 3.78
N VAL A 222 -12.25 -22.82 4.12
CA VAL A 222 -12.21 -21.36 4.02
C VAL A 222 -12.26 -20.88 2.57
N PHE A 223 -11.67 -21.64 1.62
CA PHE A 223 -11.78 -21.35 0.20
C PHE A 223 -13.23 -21.47 -0.27
N MET A 224 -13.91 -22.59 0.04
CA MET A 224 -15.31 -22.81 -0.32
C MET A 224 -16.24 -21.83 0.39
N LEU A 225 -15.98 -21.50 1.65
CA LEU A 225 -16.76 -20.51 2.38
C LEU A 225 -16.66 -19.13 1.73
N SER A 226 -15.45 -18.72 1.27
CA SER A 226 -15.30 -17.48 0.52
C SER A 226 -16.14 -17.49 -0.77
N PHE A 227 -16.20 -18.62 -1.48
CA PHE A 227 -17.06 -18.76 -2.66
C PHE A 227 -18.56 -18.65 -2.30
N TYR A 228 -19.02 -19.42 -1.32
CA TYR A 228 -20.44 -19.42 -0.88
C TYR A 228 -20.89 -18.06 -0.34
N LEU A 229 -19.97 -17.29 0.22
CA LEU A 229 -20.24 -15.92 0.68
C LEU A 229 -19.90 -14.87 -0.41
N ILE A 230 -20.33 -15.17 -1.65
CA ILE A 230 -20.25 -14.26 -2.81
C ILE A 230 -18.85 -13.68 -3.07
N GLY A 231 -17.81 -14.49 -2.86
CA GLY A 231 -16.43 -14.08 -3.08
C GLY A 231 -15.90 -13.07 -2.06
N ILE A 232 -16.32 -13.18 -0.80
CA ILE A 232 -15.80 -12.34 0.29
C ILE A 232 -14.27 -12.42 0.34
N ASN A 233 -13.61 -11.29 0.56
CA ASN A 233 -12.15 -11.30 0.71
C ASN A 233 -11.75 -12.09 1.96
N ILE A 234 -10.73 -12.96 1.85
CA ILE A 234 -10.30 -13.81 2.97
C ILE A 234 -9.91 -13.00 4.21
N GLY A 235 -9.31 -11.81 4.05
CA GLY A 235 -9.00 -10.94 5.18
C GLY A 235 -10.26 -10.43 5.88
N ASP A 236 -11.28 -10.03 5.11
CA ASP A 236 -12.56 -9.62 5.68
C ASP A 236 -13.29 -10.82 6.34
N LEU A 237 -13.29 -12.00 5.68
CA LEU A 237 -13.89 -13.24 6.19
C LEU A 237 -13.29 -13.68 7.53
N LEU A 238 -11.96 -13.73 7.64
CA LEU A 238 -11.27 -14.19 8.84
C LEU A 238 -11.44 -13.24 10.03
N LEU A 239 -11.79 -11.98 9.79
CA LEU A 239 -11.98 -10.97 10.82
C LEU A 239 -13.45 -10.75 11.20
N LEU A 240 -14.39 -11.49 10.58
CA LEU A 240 -15.81 -11.49 11.00
C LEU A 240 -15.94 -11.95 12.44
N ARG A 241 -16.90 -11.36 13.14
CA ARG A 241 -17.24 -11.71 14.51
C ARG A 241 -18.58 -12.48 14.55
N PRO A 242 -18.85 -13.25 15.59
CA PRO A 242 -20.17 -13.88 15.76
C PRO A 242 -21.34 -12.87 15.74
N THR A 243 -21.09 -11.64 16.19
CA THR A 243 -22.05 -10.53 16.17
C THR A 243 -22.38 -10.01 14.77
N ASP A 244 -21.55 -10.29 13.78
CA ASP A 244 -21.79 -9.89 12.39
C ASP A 244 -22.79 -10.84 11.71
N MET A 245 -23.17 -11.94 12.38
CA MET A 245 -24.17 -12.89 11.90
C MET A 245 -25.54 -12.58 12.52
N VAL A 246 -26.42 -11.99 11.71
CA VAL A 246 -27.74 -11.52 12.13
C VAL A 246 -28.80 -12.07 11.19
N GLY A 247 -29.84 -12.75 11.75
CA GLY A 247 -30.97 -13.22 10.98
C GLY A 247 -30.65 -14.12 9.79
N GLY A 248 -29.61 -14.99 9.89
CA GLY A 248 -29.17 -15.86 8.80
C GLY A 248 -28.39 -15.12 7.72
N ARG A 249 -27.91 -13.91 8.00
CA ARG A 249 -27.08 -13.09 7.11
C ARG A 249 -25.80 -12.67 7.80
N ILE A 250 -24.74 -12.47 7.02
CA ILE A 250 -23.50 -11.85 7.49
C ILE A 250 -23.52 -10.39 7.06
N GLU A 251 -23.46 -9.49 8.03
CA GLU A 251 -23.44 -8.05 7.83
C GLU A 251 -22.11 -7.46 8.27
N PHE A 252 -21.38 -6.86 7.35
CA PHE A 252 -20.06 -6.31 7.64
C PHE A 252 -19.71 -5.12 6.75
N SER A 253 -18.76 -4.31 7.20
CA SER A 253 -18.17 -3.25 6.39
C SER A 253 -16.80 -3.68 5.88
N ARG A 254 -16.63 -3.71 4.56
CA ARG A 254 -15.36 -4.07 3.93
C ARG A 254 -14.23 -3.13 4.39
N GLN A 255 -13.14 -3.67 4.89
CA GLN A 255 -12.05 -2.86 5.46
C GLN A 255 -11.43 -1.88 4.44
N LYS A 256 -11.25 -2.33 3.20
CA LYS A 256 -10.61 -1.51 2.15
C LYS A 256 -11.46 -0.35 1.66
N THR A 257 -12.78 -0.55 1.49
CA THR A 257 -13.66 0.43 0.82
C THR A 257 -14.70 1.04 1.74
N LYS A 258 -14.81 0.55 2.98
CA LYS A 258 -15.82 0.93 3.98
C LYS A 258 -17.27 0.72 3.51
N LYS A 259 -17.47 0.02 2.39
CA LYS A 259 -18.80 -0.30 1.88
C LYS A 259 -19.40 -1.41 2.73
N ARG A 260 -20.69 -1.27 3.08
CA ARG A 260 -21.47 -2.28 3.81
C ARG A 260 -21.95 -3.39 2.87
N TYR A 261 -21.93 -4.61 3.37
CA TYR A 261 -22.40 -5.81 2.71
C TYR A 261 -23.34 -6.55 3.65
N SER A 262 -24.37 -7.16 3.08
CA SER A 262 -25.29 -8.09 3.77
C SER A 262 -25.42 -9.31 2.88
N ILE A 263 -24.87 -10.44 3.32
CA ILE A 263 -24.76 -11.68 2.54
C ILE A 263 -25.60 -12.75 3.21
N LYS A 264 -26.53 -13.37 2.48
CA LYS A 264 -27.30 -14.52 2.97
C LYS A 264 -26.34 -15.70 3.19
N VAL A 265 -26.51 -16.41 4.29
CA VAL A 265 -25.73 -17.60 4.60
C VAL A 265 -26.54 -18.82 4.15
N GLU A 266 -26.08 -19.43 3.06
CA GLU A 266 -26.68 -20.66 2.55
C GLU A 266 -26.26 -21.87 3.41
N PRO A 267 -27.00 -23.01 3.34
CA PRO A 267 -26.75 -24.19 4.20
C PRO A 267 -25.30 -24.66 4.18
N GLU A 268 -24.68 -24.71 2.98
CA GLU A 268 -23.29 -25.15 2.82
C GLU A 268 -22.29 -24.22 3.53
N ALA A 269 -22.56 -22.93 3.49
CA ALA A 269 -21.73 -21.95 4.22
C ALA A 269 -21.93 -22.11 5.74
N GLN A 270 -23.18 -22.37 6.17
CA GLN A 270 -23.51 -22.58 7.58
C GLN A 270 -22.84 -23.82 8.17
N GLU A 271 -22.76 -24.91 7.41
CA GLU A 271 -22.06 -26.13 7.83
C GLU A 271 -20.58 -25.86 8.11
N ILE A 272 -19.91 -25.14 7.22
CA ILE A 272 -18.50 -24.79 7.38
C ILE A 272 -18.31 -23.86 8.60
N ILE A 273 -19.18 -22.87 8.76
CA ILE A 273 -19.14 -21.95 9.92
C ILE A 273 -19.32 -22.74 11.22
N ASN A 274 -20.25 -23.67 11.27
CA ASN A 274 -20.50 -24.51 12.45
C ASN A 274 -19.29 -25.40 12.79
N ARG A 275 -18.65 -26.00 11.76
CA ARG A 275 -17.46 -26.85 11.91
C ARG A 275 -16.29 -26.09 12.54
N TRP A 276 -16.09 -24.84 12.12
CA TRP A 276 -14.95 -24.02 12.52
C TRP A 276 -15.32 -22.84 13.42
N ARG A 277 -16.41 -22.96 14.17
CA ARG A 277 -16.92 -21.88 15.02
C ARG A 277 -15.88 -21.40 16.03
N GLY A 278 -15.64 -20.09 16.03
CA GLY A 278 -14.74 -19.43 16.98
C GLY A 278 -15.47 -18.78 18.17
N LYS A 279 -14.69 -18.27 19.10
CA LYS A 279 -15.17 -17.56 20.30
C LYS A 279 -15.15 -16.04 20.08
N LYS A 280 -14.03 -15.51 19.67
CA LYS A 280 -13.80 -14.08 19.43
C LYS A 280 -14.15 -13.70 17.99
N TYR A 281 -13.78 -14.55 17.05
CA TYR A 281 -14.09 -14.42 15.64
C TYR A 281 -15.11 -15.47 15.21
N LEU A 282 -15.76 -15.23 14.07
CA LEU A 282 -16.75 -16.18 13.52
C LEU A 282 -16.13 -17.56 13.30
N LEU A 283 -14.86 -17.58 12.83
CA LEU A 283 -14.05 -18.77 12.65
C LEU A 283 -12.91 -18.80 13.66
N CYS A 284 -12.68 -19.95 14.29
CA CYS A 284 -11.68 -20.13 15.37
C CYS A 284 -10.23 -19.85 14.95
N PHE A 285 -9.93 -19.75 13.65
CA PHE A 285 -8.57 -19.61 13.14
C PHE A 285 -7.84 -18.35 13.61
N MET A 286 -8.60 -17.31 14.01
CA MET A 286 -8.05 -16.03 14.46
C MET A 286 -8.16 -15.81 15.96
N ASP A 287 -8.77 -16.73 16.72
CA ASP A 287 -8.98 -16.55 18.16
C ASP A 287 -7.66 -16.36 18.94
N GLU A 288 -6.60 -17.05 18.51
CA GLU A 288 -5.27 -17.01 19.11
C GLU A 288 -4.19 -16.34 18.24
N ARG A 289 -4.58 -15.76 17.09
CA ARG A 289 -3.65 -15.18 16.13
C ARG A 289 -3.81 -13.67 16.04
N ALA A 290 -2.68 -12.97 15.99
CA ALA A 290 -2.66 -11.52 15.83
C ALA A 290 -2.85 -11.05 14.38
N ASP A 291 -2.44 -11.87 13.38
CA ASP A 291 -2.47 -11.47 11.96
C ASP A 291 -3.00 -12.60 11.06
N TYR A 292 -4.03 -12.27 10.27
CA TYR A 292 -4.61 -13.16 9.27
C TYR A 292 -3.68 -13.47 8.09
N ARG A 293 -2.66 -12.66 7.86
CA ARG A 293 -1.73 -12.81 6.72
C ARG A 293 -0.93 -14.11 6.81
N SER A 294 -0.59 -14.54 8.02
CA SER A 294 0.07 -15.82 8.25
C SER A 294 -0.81 -16.99 7.85
N PHE A 295 -2.10 -16.97 8.22
CA PHE A 295 -3.08 -17.98 7.79
C PHE A 295 -3.24 -17.96 6.27
N LEU A 296 -3.41 -16.80 5.65
CA LEU A 296 -3.55 -16.64 4.20
C LEU A 296 -2.32 -17.17 3.43
N LYS A 297 -1.11 -16.95 3.96
CA LYS A 297 0.12 -17.49 3.39
C LYS A 297 0.11 -19.03 3.39
N MET A 298 -0.25 -19.63 4.53
CA MET A 298 -0.35 -21.09 4.65
C MET A 298 -1.48 -21.64 3.79
N MET A 299 -2.65 -21.02 3.77
CA MET A 299 -3.75 -21.37 2.88
C MET A 299 -3.31 -21.41 1.42
N ASN A 300 -2.68 -20.35 0.91
CA ASN A 300 -2.20 -20.30 -0.47
C ASN A 300 -1.10 -21.33 -0.77
N LYS A 301 -0.35 -21.78 0.22
CA LYS A 301 0.59 -22.89 0.09
C LYS A 301 -0.16 -24.21 -0.06
N HIS A 302 -1.06 -24.53 0.87
CA HIS A 302 -1.78 -25.81 0.88
C HIS A 302 -2.78 -25.94 -0.27
N LEU A 303 -3.42 -24.86 -0.71
CA LEU A 303 -4.28 -24.88 -1.90
C LEU A 303 -3.56 -25.34 -3.18
N LYS A 304 -2.25 -25.19 -3.26
CA LYS A 304 -1.44 -25.67 -4.39
C LYS A 304 -0.97 -27.11 -4.25
N GLU A 305 -0.98 -27.61 -3.02
CA GLU A 305 -0.38 -28.90 -2.66
C GLU A 305 -1.42 -30.02 -2.48
N PHE A 306 -2.73 -29.69 -2.42
CA PHE A 306 -3.73 -30.75 -2.31
C PHE A 306 -3.81 -31.55 -3.61
N GLY A 307 -3.76 -32.88 -3.50
CA GLY A 307 -3.69 -33.77 -4.67
C GLY A 307 -3.11 -35.13 -4.31
N ARG A 308 -2.55 -35.81 -5.29
CA ARG A 308 -1.91 -37.12 -5.11
C ARG A 308 -0.64 -36.99 -4.28
N VAL A 309 -0.50 -37.90 -3.33
CA VAL A 309 0.75 -38.06 -2.56
C VAL A 309 1.55 -39.17 -3.25
N GLU A 310 2.68 -38.80 -3.85
CA GLU A 310 3.64 -39.74 -4.37
C GLU A 310 4.75 -39.98 -3.36
N VAL A 311 5.04 -41.25 -3.10
CA VAL A 311 6.15 -41.63 -2.21
C VAL A 311 7.35 -41.97 -3.10
N ASP A 312 8.35 -41.11 -3.07
CA ASP A 312 9.61 -41.34 -3.77
C ASP A 312 10.44 -42.37 -3.01
N LYS A 313 10.36 -43.65 -3.47
CA LYS A 313 11.11 -44.77 -2.86
C LYS A 313 12.63 -44.59 -2.99
N ALA A 314 13.11 -43.88 -4.03
CA ALA A 314 14.54 -43.65 -4.29
C ALA A 314 15.14 -42.61 -3.32
N ARG A 315 14.30 -41.76 -2.72
CA ARG A 315 14.69 -40.71 -1.75
C ARG A 315 14.23 -41.02 -0.34
N TRP A 316 14.50 -42.20 0.16
CA TRP A 316 14.21 -42.59 1.56
C TRP A 316 12.74 -42.38 1.96
N GLY A 317 11.80 -42.64 1.04
CA GLY A 317 10.38 -42.52 1.30
C GLY A 317 9.89 -41.07 1.43
N LYS A 318 10.62 -40.09 0.90
CA LYS A 318 10.17 -38.68 0.89
C LYS A 318 8.85 -38.57 0.15
N LYS A 319 7.83 -38.12 0.86
CA LYS A 319 6.51 -37.87 0.27
C LYS A 319 6.56 -36.58 -0.56
N THR A 320 6.27 -36.69 -1.85
CA THR A 320 6.09 -35.52 -2.73
C THR A 320 4.60 -35.36 -2.99
N LYS A 321 4.05 -34.18 -2.67
CA LYS A 321 2.65 -33.85 -2.97
C LYS A 321 2.59 -33.20 -4.33
N THR A 322 1.92 -33.82 -5.29
CA THR A 322 1.63 -33.22 -6.59
C THR A 322 0.23 -32.63 -6.55
N GLY A 323 0.13 -31.30 -6.54
CA GLY A 323 -1.14 -30.60 -6.47
C GLY A 323 -1.97 -30.78 -7.74
N LEU A 324 -3.27 -31.07 -7.60
CA LEU A 324 -4.21 -31.11 -8.72
C LEU A 324 -4.32 -29.74 -9.41
N TYR A 325 -4.22 -28.68 -8.64
CA TYR A 325 -4.30 -27.29 -9.11
C TYR A 325 -3.10 -26.48 -8.58
N PRO A 326 -1.88 -26.64 -9.13
CA PRO A 326 -0.67 -26.00 -8.60
C PRO A 326 -0.68 -24.47 -8.72
N PHE A 327 -1.61 -23.92 -9.49
CA PHE A 327 -1.86 -22.47 -9.62
C PHE A 327 -2.88 -21.93 -8.61
N LEU A 328 -3.64 -22.79 -7.90
CA LEU A 328 -4.76 -22.39 -7.06
C LEU A 328 -4.32 -21.46 -5.93
N ARG A 329 -5.08 -20.40 -5.75
CA ARG A 329 -4.91 -19.40 -4.67
C ARG A 329 -6.29 -19.02 -4.14
N SER A 330 -6.31 -18.47 -2.95
CA SER A 330 -7.52 -17.98 -2.31
C SER A 330 -8.36 -17.02 -3.17
N TYR A 331 -7.72 -16.25 -4.05
CA TYR A 331 -8.40 -15.28 -4.90
C TYR A 331 -9.28 -15.93 -5.98
N TYR A 332 -8.99 -17.17 -6.37
CA TYR A 332 -9.83 -17.92 -7.31
C TYR A 332 -11.28 -18.09 -6.83
N ALA A 333 -11.52 -18.26 -5.52
CA ALA A 333 -12.86 -18.33 -4.98
C ALA A 333 -13.71 -17.10 -5.32
N ARG A 334 -13.09 -15.92 -5.24
CA ARG A 334 -13.74 -14.65 -5.54
C ARG A 334 -13.98 -14.45 -7.04
N ASP A 335 -12.96 -14.71 -7.85
CA ASP A 335 -13.06 -14.54 -9.30
C ASP A 335 -14.04 -15.55 -9.91
N THR A 336 -14.06 -16.78 -9.40
CA THR A 336 -15.00 -17.83 -9.83
C THR A 336 -16.45 -17.44 -9.52
N TRP A 337 -16.71 -16.85 -8.37
CA TRP A 337 -18.08 -16.40 -8.05
C TRP A 337 -18.51 -15.22 -8.95
N ALA A 338 -17.59 -14.33 -9.31
CA ALA A 338 -17.88 -13.13 -10.09
C ALA A 338 -18.03 -13.38 -11.61
N THR A 339 -17.72 -14.59 -12.09
CA THR A 339 -17.82 -15.01 -13.50
C THR A 339 -19.08 -15.82 -13.76
#